data_ece055e0a6e1716b9f87fe8ae38c5eae
#
_entry.id   ece055e0a6e1716b9f87fe8ae38c5eae
#
_cell.length_a   1.000
_cell.length_b   1.000
_cell.length_c   1.000
_cell.angle_alpha   90.00
_cell.angle_beta   90.00
_cell.angle_gamma   90.00
#
_symmetry.space_group_name_H-M   'P 1'
#
loop_
_entity.id
_entity.type
_entity.pdbx_description
1 polymer ?
#
loop_
_entity_poly.entity_id
_entity_poly.type
_entity_poly.pdbx_seq_one_letter_code
_entity_poly.pdbx_strand_id
1 'polypeptide(L)'
;WKDGLNAILDTYFGKMPEKFIYKGKEYTPHSFAESLPVKMSDFVFVTSYTHHPFYEQYIVEVPDNWMWEKAYNVPLAELMQIVDNALENNYSLGWAADVSEKGFHRTKAIGIIPEDNIESMSGTEAERWGRLSAQERAKELYSFEKPVKEKKITQEMRQEAFDNYENTDDHGMVIIGTATDQNGNPFYKVKN
;
A
#
# COMPACT_ATOMS: atom_id res chain seq x y z
N TRP A 1 -27.20 -15.69 13.52
CA TRP A 1 -26.60 -14.34 13.45
C TRP A 1 -26.51 -13.84 12.00
N LYS A 2 -26.20 -14.73 11.03
CA LYS A 2 -26.07 -14.38 9.61
C LYS A 2 -27.36 -13.78 9.04
N ASP A 3 -28.50 -14.43 9.30
CA ASP A 3 -29.80 -13.95 8.81
C ASP A 3 -30.21 -12.61 9.44
N GLY A 4 -29.84 -12.39 10.71
CA GLY A 4 -30.03 -11.12 11.37
C GLY A 4 -29.23 -9.98 10.75
N LEU A 5 -27.94 -10.23 10.42
CA LEU A 5 -27.10 -9.27 9.71
C LEU A 5 -27.63 -8.98 8.30
N ASN A 6 -28.00 -10.02 7.56
CA ASN A 6 -28.59 -9.85 6.23
C ASN A 6 -29.88 -9.01 6.28
N ALA A 7 -30.77 -9.26 7.26
CA ALA A 7 -31.98 -8.46 7.41
C ALA A 7 -31.71 -6.98 7.71
N ILE A 8 -30.68 -6.68 8.49
CA ILE A 8 -30.22 -5.31 8.73
C ILE A 8 -29.71 -4.67 7.44
N LEU A 9 -28.83 -5.36 6.72
CA LEU A 9 -28.28 -4.88 5.44
C LEU A 9 -29.38 -4.67 4.40
N ASP A 10 -30.29 -5.61 4.27
CA ASP A 10 -31.46 -5.51 3.38
C ASP A 10 -32.35 -4.31 3.70
N THR A 11 -32.44 -3.94 4.99
CA THR A 11 -33.23 -2.78 5.42
C THR A 11 -32.57 -1.46 5.02
N TYR A 12 -31.23 -1.36 5.12
CA TYR A 12 -30.51 -0.12 4.82
C TYR A 12 -30.15 0.03 3.35
N PHE A 13 -29.80 -1.05 2.67
CA PHE A 13 -29.29 -1.02 1.29
C PHE A 13 -30.28 -1.60 0.26
N GLY A 14 -31.38 -2.19 0.72
CA GLY A 14 -32.29 -2.96 -0.13
C GLY A 14 -31.80 -4.40 -0.33
N LYS A 15 -32.73 -5.26 -0.71
CA LYS A 15 -32.36 -6.64 -1.05
C LYS A 15 -31.59 -6.71 -2.34
N MET A 16 -30.64 -7.64 -2.41
CA MET A 16 -29.94 -7.92 -3.66
C MET A 16 -30.96 -8.25 -4.76
N PRO A 17 -30.96 -7.50 -5.87
CA PRO A 17 -31.92 -7.74 -6.93
C PRO A 17 -31.65 -9.09 -7.64
N GLU A 18 -32.68 -9.85 -7.94
CA GLU A 18 -32.54 -11.01 -8.81
C GLU A 18 -32.20 -10.59 -10.24
N LYS A 19 -32.79 -9.48 -10.67
CA LYS A 19 -32.58 -8.86 -11.97
C LYS A 19 -32.63 -7.34 -11.87
N PHE A 20 -31.90 -6.67 -12.75
CA PHE A 20 -31.89 -5.20 -12.84
C PHE A 20 -31.64 -4.74 -14.29
N ILE A 21 -31.95 -3.48 -14.57
CA ILE A 21 -31.72 -2.88 -15.89
C ILE A 21 -30.52 -1.92 -15.78
N TYR A 22 -29.53 -2.12 -16.63
CA TYR A 22 -28.39 -1.19 -16.78
C TYR A 22 -28.22 -0.83 -18.26
N LYS A 23 -28.22 0.47 -18.55
CA LYS A 23 -28.14 1.00 -19.94
C LYS A 23 -29.15 0.33 -20.90
N GLY A 24 -30.41 0.11 -20.44
CA GLY A 24 -31.46 -0.45 -21.24
C GLY A 24 -31.43 -1.98 -21.46
N LYS A 25 -30.47 -2.69 -20.86
CA LYS A 25 -30.35 -4.15 -20.91
C LYS A 25 -30.61 -4.76 -19.54
N GLU A 26 -31.39 -5.85 -19.52
CA GLU A 26 -31.62 -6.62 -18.28
C GLU A 26 -30.43 -7.53 -17.96
N TYR A 27 -30.07 -7.58 -16.69
CA TYR A 27 -29.00 -8.40 -16.14
C TYR A 27 -29.43 -9.05 -14.84
N THR A 28 -28.86 -10.21 -14.53
CA THR A 28 -28.66 -10.69 -13.16
C THR A 28 -27.30 -10.17 -12.64
N PRO A 29 -27.03 -10.15 -11.32
CA PRO A 29 -25.72 -9.80 -10.81
C PRO A 29 -24.58 -10.61 -11.47
N HIS A 30 -24.79 -11.91 -11.68
CA HIS A 30 -23.80 -12.78 -12.31
C HIS A 30 -23.57 -12.43 -13.79
N SER A 31 -24.64 -12.30 -14.59
CA SER A 31 -24.50 -11.96 -16.01
C SER A 31 -23.97 -10.55 -16.24
N PHE A 32 -24.15 -9.64 -15.28
CA PHE A 32 -23.50 -8.33 -15.30
C PHE A 32 -22.01 -8.45 -15.07
N ALA A 33 -21.60 -9.20 -14.04
CA ALA A 33 -20.17 -9.45 -13.78
C ALA A 33 -19.46 -10.08 -14.99
N GLU A 34 -20.10 -11.07 -15.64
CA GLU A 34 -19.56 -11.69 -16.86
C GLU A 34 -19.47 -10.73 -18.05
N SER A 35 -20.30 -9.68 -18.09
CA SER A 35 -20.28 -8.67 -19.16
C SER A 35 -19.19 -7.63 -19.00
N LEU A 36 -18.53 -7.57 -17.83
CA LEU A 36 -17.44 -6.63 -17.59
C LEU A 36 -16.19 -7.08 -18.34
N PRO A 37 -15.39 -6.14 -18.89
CA PRO A 37 -14.14 -6.46 -19.60
C PRO A 37 -13.00 -6.77 -18.64
N VAL A 38 -13.29 -7.28 -17.44
CA VAL A 38 -12.33 -7.57 -16.38
C VAL A 38 -12.51 -9.00 -15.93
N LYS A 39 -11.45 -9.78 -15.99
CA LYS A 39 -11.42 -11.16 -15.49
C LYS A 39 -10.51 -11.23 -14.27
N MET A 40 -10.91 -11.98 -13.25
CA MET A 40 -10.07 -12.17 -12.06
C MET A 40 -8.72 -12.83 -12.42
N SER A 41 -8.66 -13.64 -13.46
CA SER A 41 -7.43 -14.22 -13.99
C SER A 41 -6.42 -13.20 -14.54
N ASP A 42 -6.85 -11.97 -14.78
CA ASP A 42 -5.98 -10.91 -15.30
C ASP A 42 -5.22 -10.20 -14.17
N PHE A 43 -5.55 -10.49 -12.93
CA PHE A 43 -4.87 -9.93 -11.75
C PHE A 43 -3.80 -10.88 -11.23
N VAL A 44 -2.68 -10.29 -10.86
CA VAL A 44 -1.56 -11.01 -10.26
C VAL A 44 -1.18 -10.32 -8.96
N PHE A 45 -1.11 -11.10 -7.88
CA PHE A 45 -0.55 -10.63 -6.62
C PHE A 45 0.95 -10.76 -6.65
N VAL A 46 1.65 -9.69 -6.28
CA VAL A 46 3.11 -9.64 -6.26
C VAL A 46 3.56 -9.20 -4.88
N THR A 47 4.61 -9.82 -4.38
CA THR A 47 5.21 -9.52 -3.07
C THR A 47 6.72 -9.62 -3.13
N SER A 48 7.41 -9.24 -2.05
CA SER A 48 8.87 -9.28 -1.97
C SER A 48 9.32 -9.63 -0.55
N TYR A 49 9.58 -10.90 -0.30
CA TYR A 49 10.10 -11.40 0.98
C TYR A 49 11.14 -12.50 0.78
N THR A 50 12.13 -12.58 1.67
CA THR A 50 13.28 -13.48 1.52
C THR A 50 13.08 -14.85 2.18
N HIS A 51 12.04 -15.05 2.97
CA HIS A 51 11.74 -16.33 3.63
C HIS A 51 11.17 -17.39 2.67
N HIS A 52 10.83 -17.01 1.44
CA HIS A 52 10.51 -17.91 0.33
C HIS A 52 11.37 -17.60 -0.90
N PRO A 53 11.61 -18.58 -1.79
CA PRO A 53 12.36 -18.35 -3.01
C PRO A 53 11.76 -17.26 -3.89
N PHE A 54 12.60 -16.44 -4.49
CA PHE A 54 12.15 -15.52 -5.53
C PHE A 54 11.76 -16.26 -6.81
N TYR A 55 10.89 -15.64 -7.61
CA TYR A 55 10.34 -16.12 -8.87
C TYR A 55 9.42 -17.35 -8.73
N GLU A 56 8.93 -17.59 -7.53
CA GLU A 56 7.95 -18.61 -7.23
C GLU A 56 6.69 -18.00 -6.62
N GLN A 57 5.59 -18.73 -6.67
CA GLN A 57 4.35 -18.36 -6.01
C GLN A 57 4.22 -19.05 -4.67
N TYR A 58 3.89 -18.30 -3.65
CA TYR A 58 3.58 -18.83 -2.33
C TYR A 58 2.41 -18.09 -1.69
N ILE A 59 1.84 -18.65 -0.65
CA ILE A 59 0.78 -18.02 0.15
C ILE A 59 1.46 -17.16 1.21
N VAL A 60 1.24 -15.84 1.18
CA VAL A 60 1.67 -14.96 2.27
C VAL A 60 0.80 -15.26 3.47
N GLU A 61 1.40 -15.83 4.52
CA GLU A 61 0.72 -16.35 5.70
C GLU A 61 0.44 -15.22 6.72
N VAL A 62 -0.40 -14.27 6.32
CA VAL A 62 -0.87 -13.16 7.16
C VAL A 62 -2.40 -13.21 7.31
N PRO A 63 -2.96 -12.67 8.40
CA PRO A 63 -4.41 -12.73 8.65
C PRO A 63 -5.26 -12.12 7.52
N ASP A 64 -4.76 -11.10 6.85
CA ASP A 64 -5.47 -10.40 5.78
C ASP A 64 -5.60 -11.25 4.50
N ASN A 65 -4.69 -12.20 4.30
CA ASN A 65 -4.79 -13.18 3.21
C ASN A 65 -5.75 -14.33 3.57
N TRP A 66 -6.95 -14.02 4.03
CA TRP A 66 -7.95 -15.00 4.48
C TRP A 66 -8.45 -15.93 3.36
N MET A 67 -8.27 -15.58 2.10
CA MET A 67 -8.59 -16.42 0.94
C MET A 67 -7.45 -17.36 0.53
N TRP A 68 -6.29 -17.28 1.18
CA TRP A 68 -5.10 -18.07 0.86
C TRP A 68 -4.63 -17.89 -0.59
N GLU A 69 -4.76 -16.67 -1.08
CA GLU A 69 -4.29 -16.35 -2.42
C GLU A 69 -2.76 -16.38 -2.50
N LYS A 70 -2.27 -16.85 -3.65
CA LYS A 70 -0.82 -16.90 -3.89
C LYS A 70 -0.32 -15.59 -4.48
N ALA A 71 0.81 -15.12 -3.94
CA ALA A 71 1.54 -13.99 -4.49
C ALA A 71 2.81 -14.47 -5.21
N TYR A 72 3.16 -13.80 -6.28
CA TYR A 72 4.44 -14.01 -6.97
C TYR A 72 5.54 -13.25 -6.23
N ASN A 73 6.57 -13.96 -5.80
CA ASN A 73 7.65 -13.39 -5.01
C ASN A 73 8.78 -12.89 -5.92
N VAL A 74 9.15 -11.63 -5.80
CA VAL A 74 10.23 -11.04 -6.58
C VAL A 74 11.18 -10.22 -5.68
N PRO A 75 12.43 -9.98 -6.07
CA PRO A 75 13.29 -9.03 -5.35
C PRO A 75 12.66 -7.64 -5.25
N LEU A 76 12.93 -6.92 -4.17
CA LEU A 76 12.33 -5.60 -3.91
C LEU A 76 12.57 -4.60 -5.07
N ALA A 77 13.76 -4.62 -5.65
CA ALA A 77 14.06 -3.76 -6.79
C ALA A 77 13.20 -4.07 -8.02
N GLU A 78 12.89 -5.34 -8.26
CA GLU A 78 12.02 -5.76 -9.36
C GLU A 78 10.56 -5.47 -9.06
N LEU A 79 10.13 -5.59 -7.79
CA LEU A 79 8.80 -5.17 -7.38
C LEU A 79 8.55 -3.69 -7.74
N MET A 80 9.53 -2.82 -7.45
CA MET A 80 9.43 -1.40 -7.81
C MET A 80 9.38 -1.19 -9.33
N GLN A 81 10.18 -1.94 -10.11
CA GLN A 81 10.14 -1.89 -11.57
C GLN A 81 8.77 -2.35 -12.12
N ILE A 82 8.15 -3.35 -11.51
CA ILE A 82 6.80 -3.79 -11.89
C ILE A 82 5.79 -2.67 -11.66
N VAL A 83 5.87 -1.98 -10.51
CA VAL A 83 5.00 -0.84 -10.19
C VAL A 83 5.18 0.28 -11.22
N ASP A 84 6.42 0.68 -11.47
CA ASP A 84 6.73 1.75 -12.43
C ASP A 84 6.24 1.40 -13.85
N ASN A 85 6.54 0.18 -14.31
CA ASN A 85 6.11 -0.29 -15.63
C ASN A 85 4.59 -0.34 -15.76
N ALA A 86 3.87 -0.77 -14.73
CA ALA A 86 2.42 -0.78 -14.74
C ALA A 86 1.86 0.65 -14.89
N LEU A 87 2.38 1.61 -14.13
CA LEU A 87 1.94 3.01 -14.19
C LEU A 87 2.28 3.67 -15.54
N GLU A 88 3.44 3.38 -16.12
CA GLU A 88 3.84 3.84 -17.47
C GLU A 88 2.90 3.30 -18.56
N ASN A 89 2.35 2.11 -18.36
CA ASN A 89 1.38 1.49 -19.27
C ASN A 89 -0.09 1.81 -18.90
N ASN A 90 -0.33 2.80 -18.05
CA ASN A 90 -1.64 3.27 -17.62
C ASN A 90 -2.46 2.23 -16.84
N TYR A 91 -1.82 1.32 -16.12
CA TYR A 91 -2.46 0.46 -15.14
C TYR A 91 -2.36 1.09 -13.76
N SER A 92 -3.45 1.00 -13.00
CA SER A 92 -3.42 1.24 -11.56
C SER A 92 -3.17 -0.07 -10.81
N LEU A 93 -2.63 0.03 -9.59
CA LEU A 93 -2.29 -1.14 -8.79
C LEU A 93 -3.03 -1.09 -7.45
N GLY A 94 -3.61 -2.21 -7.03
CA GLY A 94 -4.01 -2.42 -5.65
C GLY A 94 -2.77 -2.56 -4.77
N TRP A 95 -2.76 -1.86 -3.64
CA TRP A 95 -1.65 -1.84 -2.69
C TRP A 95 -2.17 -2.08 -1.28
N ALA A 96 -1.74 -3.17 -0.67
CA ALA A 96 -1.90 -3.43 0.74
C ALA A 96 -0.74 -2.79 1.50
N ALA A 97 -1.03 -1.97 2.49
CA ALA A 97 -0.05 -1.17 3.20
C ALA A 97 -0.35 -1.07 4.69
N ASP A 98 0.67 -0.76 5.47
CA ASP A 98 0.53 -0.34 6.85
C ASP A 98 0.37 1.19 6.92
N VAL A 99 -0.83 1.65 7.27
CA VAL A 99 -1.13 3.07 7.47
C VAL A 99 -1.07 3.49 8.93
N SER A 100 -0.77 2.55 9.83
CA SER A 100 -0.54 2.82 11.25
C SER A 100 0.87 3.37 11.52
N GLU A 101 1.79 3.21 10.58
CA GLU A 101 3.15 3.73 10.67
C GLU A 101 3.18 5.26 10.82
N LYS A 102 4.14 5.76 11.61
CA LYS A 102 4.33 7.21 11.86
C LYS A 102 4.58 8.00 10.58
N GLY A 103 5.15 7.36 9.57
CA GLY A 103 5.43 7.95 8.27
C GLY A 103 4.19 8.22 7.42
N PHE A 104 3.06 7.57 7.73
CA PHE A 104 1.81 7.75 7.01
C PHE A 104 0.97 8.88 7.64
N HIS A 105 1.14 10.09 7.13
CA HIS A 105 0.52 11.30 7.70
C HIS A 105 -0.76 11.71 6.95
N ARG A 106 -1.92 11.25 7.44
CA ARG A 106 -3.23 11.43 6.79
C ARG A 106 -3.59 12.89 6.49
N THR A 107 -3.40 13.80 7.45
CA THR A 107 -3.80 15.21 7.27
C THR A 107 -2.91 15.97 6.29
N LYS A 108 -1.68 15.55 6.09
CA LYS A 108 -0.77 16.12 5.10
C LYS A 108 -0.77 15.35 3.78
N ALA A 109 -1.50 14.25 3.72
CA ALA A 109 -1.61 13.36 2.57
C ALA A 109 -0.23 12.94 2.02
N ILE A 110 0.65 12.51 2.93
CA ILE A 110 2.01 12.06 2.60
C ILE A 110 2.37 10.80 3.38
N GLY A 111 3.09 9.90 2.74
CA GLY A 111 3.70 8.72 3.35
C GLY A 111 5.19 8.69 3.03
N ILE A 112 6.03 8.85 4.04
CA ILE A 112 7.50 8.83 3.93
C ILE A 112 8.07 8.22 5.21
N ILE A 113 9.10 7.39 5.07
CA ILE A 113 9.96 7.01 6.17
C ILE A 113 11.19 7.93 6.14
N PRO A 114 11.31 8.92 7.06
CA PRO A 114 12.43 9.84 7.05
C PRO A 114 13.75 9.14 7.34
N GLU A 115 14.84 9.61 6.72
CA GLU A 115 16.19 9.20 7.09
C GLU A 115 16.59 9.89 8.41
N ASP A 116 16.75 9.11 9.48
CA ASP A 116 17.28 9.59 10.78
C ASP A 116 18.77 9.30 10.84
N ASN A 117 19.54 10.01 10.02
CA ASN A 117 20.99 9.86 9.99
C ASN A 117 21.69 11.17 10.33
N ILE A 118 22.05 11.34 11.61
CA ILE A 118 22.80 12.48 12.11
C ILE A 118 24.20 12.57 11.47
N GLU A 119 24.79 11.44 11.11
CA GLU A 119 26.14 11.37 10.52
C GLU A 119 26.19 12.00 9.11
N SER A 120 25.04 12.06 8.43
CA SER A 120 24.94 12.74 7.13
C SER A 120 24.80 14.26 7.23
N MET A 121 24.58 14.79 8.42
CA MET A 121 24.44 16.22 8.68
C MET A 121 25.79 16.87 8.99
N SER A 122 25.95 18.15 8.72
CA SER A 122 27.16 18.90 8.99
C SER A 122 26.89 20.28 9.62
N GLY A 123 27.89 20.83 10.32
CA GLY A 123 27.83 22.18 10.87
C GLY A 123 26.83 22.34 12.03
N THR A 124 26.21 23.52 12.10
CA THR A 124 25.28 23.91 13.17
C THR A 124 24.03 23.06 13.23
N GLU A 125 23.62 22.47 12.12
CA GLU A 125 22.46 21.59 12.06
C GLU A 125 22.75 20.25 12.75
N ALA A 126 23.92 19.65 12.51
CA ALA A 126 24.36 18.44 13.22
C ALA A 126 24.47 18.67 14.74
N GLU A 127 24.98 19.84 15.17
CA GLU A 127 25.02 20.17 16.59
C GLU A 127 23.63 20.33 17.21
N ARG A 128 22.71 20.97 16.51
CA ARG A 128 21.33 21.13 16.96
C ARG A 128 20.65 19.76 17.12
N TRP A 129 20.76 18.91 16.11
CA TRP A 129 20.18 17.56 16.13
C TRP A 129 20.80 16.66 17.20
N GLY A 130 22.11 16.77 17.43
CA GLY A 130 22.80 16.03 18.49
C GLY A 130 22.35 16.40 19.91
N ARG A 131 21.78 17.60 20.10
CA ARG A 131 21.24 18.06 21.41
C ARG A 131 19.80 17.61 21.66
N LEU A 132 19.06 17.23 20.62
CA LEU A 132 17.68 16.76 20.74
C LEU A 132 17.63 15.32 21.27
N SER A 133 16.66 15.03 22.11
CA SER A 133 16.32 13.65 22.45
C SER A 133 15.79 12.89 21.22
N ALA A 134 15.84 11.57 21.26
CA ALA A 134 15.27 10.73 20.18
C ALA A 134 13.80 11.05 19.91
N GLN A 135 13.03 11.36 20.95
CA GLN A 135 11.62 11.70 20.84
C GLN A 135 11.39 13.06 20.14
N GLU A 136 12.23 14.07 20.47
CA GLU A 136 12.15 15.39 19.82
C GLU A 136 12.57 15.31 18.35
N ARG A 137 13.63 14.54 18.04
CA ARG A 137 14.03 14.29 16.64
C ARG A 137 12.92 13.62 15.85
N ALA A 138 12.32 12.55 16.38
CA ALA A 138 11.22 11.88 15.74
C ALA A 138 10.05 12.84 15.50
N LYS A 139 9.69 13.66 16.48
CA LYS A 139 8.59 14.65 16.34
C LYS A 139 8.88 15.65 15.21
N GLU A 140 10.13 16.10 15.07
CA GLU A 140 10.51 17.04 14.01
C GLU A 140 10.52 16.36 12.63
N LEU A 141 11.13 15.17 12.51
CA LEU A 141 11.19 14.40 11.26
C LEU A 141 9.80 14.07 10.72
N TYR A 142 8.92 13.57 11.57
CA TYR A 142 7.56 13.19 11.19
C TYR A 142 6.56 14.35 11.21
N SER A 143 7.03 15.59 11.43
CA SER A 143 6.17 16.78 11.30
C SER A 143 5.84 17.08 9.84
N PHE A 144 6.72 16.73 8.91
CA PHE A 144 6.62 17.04 7.48
C PHE A 144 6.32 18.52 7.18
N GLU A 145 6.85 19.42 8.01
CA GLU A 145 6.77 20.88 7.76
C GLU A 145 7.67 21.33 6.61
N LYS A 146 8.67 20.52 6.33
CA LYS A 146 9.64 20.70 5.24
C LYS A 146 9.86 19.37 4.54
N PRO A 147 10.32 19.38 3.27
CA PRO A 147 10.79 18.17 2.61
C PRO A 147 11.88 17.50 3.46
N VAL A 148 11.71 16.21 3.69
CA VAL A 148 12.68 15.38 4.42
C VAL A 148 13.29 14.36 3.46
N LYS A 149 14.55 14.01 3.71
CA LYS A 149 15.20 12.94 2.97
C LYS A 149 14.58 11.61 3.36
N GLU A 150 14.21 10.81 2.37
CA GLU A 150 13.63 9.50 2.59
C GLU A 150 14.70 8.44 2.87
N LYS A 151 14.41 7.57 3.82
CA LYS A 151 15.24 6.41 4.14
C LYS A 151 15.19 5.41 3.00
N LYS A 152 16.36 4.98 2.53
CA LYS A 152 16.43 3.92 1.54
C LYS A 152 16.14 2.57 2.19
N ILE A 153 14.99 2.00 1.87
CA ILE A 153 14.58 0.69 2.38
C ILE A 153 15.28 -0.41 1.57
N THR A 154 15.93 -1.34 2.27
CA THR A 154 16.56 -2.51 1.67
C THR A 154 15.64 -3.74 1.76
N GLN A 155 15.99 -4.80 1.04
CA GLN A 155 15.29 -6.08 1.09
C GLN A 155 15.31 -6.66 2.51
N GLU A 156 16.46 -6.55 3.20
CA GLU A 156 16.65 -7.05 4.56
C GLU A 156 15.77 -6.28 5.55
N MET A 157 15.75 -4.94 5.47
CA MET A 157 14.90 -4.11 6.33
C MET A 157 13.43 -4.41 6.15
N ARG A 158 12.98 -4.65 4.91
CA ARG A 158 11.62 -5.06 4.62
C ARG A 158 11.30 -6.42 5.25
N GLN A 159 12.22 -7.38 5.14
CA GLN A 159 12.04 -8.70 5.75
C GLN A 159 12.01 -8.62 7.27
N GLU A 160 12.93 -7.88 7.88
CA GLU A 160 12.99 -7.69 9.33
C GLU A 160 11.69 -7.07 9.88
N ALA A 161 11.18 -6.04 9.21
CA ALA A 161 9.92 -5.40 9.61
C ALA A 161 8.69 -6.33 9.48
N PHE A 162 8.72 -7.26 8.54
CA PHE A 162 7.71 -8.31 8.42
C PHE A 162 7.85 -9.35 9.53
N ASP A 163 9.06 -9.83 9.79
CA ASP A 163 9.33 -10.91 10.75
C ASP A 163 9.05 -10.48 12.21
N ASN A 164 9.26 -9.20 12.53
CA ASN A 164 9.05 -8.66 13.87
C ASN A 164 7.70 -7.96 14.04
N TYR A 165 6.82 -8.00 13.03
CA TYR A 165 5.50 -7.37 13.02
C TYR A 165 5.51 -5.84 13.15
N GLU A 166 6.61 -5.17 12.80
CA GLU A 166 6.66 -3.71 12.69
C GLU A 166 5.89 -3.18 11.48
N ASN A 167 5.78 -4.00 10.43
CA ASN A 167 5.02 -3.69 9.23
C ASN A 167 3.97 -4.77 9.00
N THR A 168 2.71 -4.38 9.13
CA THR A 168 1.54 -5.23 8.88
C THR A 168 0.61 -4.51 7.92
N ASP A 169 0.09 -5.20 6.91
CA ASP A 169 -0.89 -4.61 6.01
C ASP A 169 -2.26 -4.50 6.71
N ASP A 170 -2.66 -3.29 7.01
CA ASP A 170 -3.92 -2.98 7.67
C ASP A 170 -4.89 -2.19 6.78
N HIS A 171 -4.46 -1.81 5.57
CA HIS A 171 -5.25 -0.97 4.69
C HIS A 171 -5.00 -1.22 3.21
N GLY A 172 -6.08 -1.32 2.44
CA GLY A 172 -6.06 -1.45 0.99
C GLY A 172 -6.24 -0.10 0.29
N MET A 173 -5.33 0.26 -0.60
CA MET A 173 -5.34 1.50 -1.38
C MET A 173 -5.06 1.23 -2.86
N VAL A 174 -5.11 2.28 -3.68
CA VAL A 174 -4.80 2.17 -5.12
C VAL A 174 -3.71 3.16 -5.49
N ILE A 175 -2.60 2.67 -6.05
CA ILE A 175 -1.59 3.51 -6.69
C ILE A 175 -2.08 3.86 -8.10
N ILE A 176 -2.19 5.15 -8.40
CA ILE A 176 -2.82 5.68 -9.63
C ILE A 176 -1.90 6.49 -10.51
N GLY A 177 -0.65 6.67 -10.13
CA GLY A 177 0.31 7.45 -10.91
C GLY A 177 1.52 7.85 -10.12
N THR A 178 2.34 8.70 -10.73
CA THR A 178 3.55 9.28 -10.15
C THR A 178 3.41 10.78 -9.93
N ALA A 179 4.25 11.32 -9.06
CA ALA A 179 4.39 12.75 -8.80
C ALA A 179 5.85 13.05 -8.45
N THR A 180 6.21 14.32 -8.40
CA THR A 180 7.49 14.79 -7.88
C THR A 180 7.27 15.90 -6.87
N ASP A 181 8.12 15.95 -5.84
CA ASP A 181 8.14 17.10 -4.93
C ASP A 181 8.86 18.31 -5.56
N GLN A 182 8.95 19.41 -4.82
CA GLN A 182 9.62 20.63 -5.26
C GLN A 182 11.14 20.50 -5.42
N ASN A 183 11.74 19.42 -4.94
CA ASN A 183 13.15 19.10 -5.10
C ASN A 183 13.41 18.09 -6.22
N GLY A 184 12.34 17.63 -6.90
CA GLY A 184 12.42 16.63 -7.97
C GLY A 184 12.45 15.18 -7.47
N ASN A 185 12.22 14.92 -6.18
CA ASN A 185 12.14 13.56 -5.66
C ASN A 185 10.85 12.86 -6.15
N PRO A 186 10.92 11.60 -6.58
CA PRO A 186 9.77 10.88 -7.09
C PRO A 186 8.85 10.39 -5.94
N PHE A 187 7.56 10.38 -6.22
CA PHE A 187 6.52 9.85 -5.34
C PHE A 187 5.47 9.10 -6.15
N TYR A 188 4.77 8.20 -5.50
CA TYR A 188 3.56 7.60 -6.04
C TYR A 188 2.32 8.37 -5.58
N LYS A 189 1.36 8.54 -6.49
CA LYS A 189 0.03 9.04 -6.16
C LYS A 189 -0.84 7.89 -5.71
N VAL A 190 -1.35 7.99 -4.48
CA VAL A 190 -2.21 6.97 -3.88
C VAL A 190 -3.61 7.53 -3.69
N LYS A 191 -4.60 6.75 -4.06
CA LYS A 191 -6.00 6.99 -3.77
C LYS A 191 -6.43 6.08 -2.63
N ASN A 192 -6.83 6.70 -1.53
CA ASN A 192 -7.38 6.06 -0.34
C ASN A 192 -8.92 6.10 -0.40
#